data_81e00641fbd77de676ed98b118519495
#
_entry.id   81e00641fbd77de676ed98b118519495
#
_cell.length_a   1.000
_cell.length_b   1.000
_cell.length_c   1.000
_cell.angle_alpha   90.00
_cell.angle_beta   90.00
_cell.angle_gamma   90.00
#
_symmetry.space_group_name_H-M   'P 1'
#
loop_
_entity.id
_entity.type
_entity.pdbx_description
1 polymer ?
#
loop_
_entity_poly.entity_id
_entity_poly.type
_entity_poly.pdbx_seq_one_letter_code
_entity_poly.pdbx_strand_id
1 'polypeptide(L)'
;MENIRDINIKDYSPITPPKVFIDEIPISEKSENIVSDSRKIISDIVHGKDNRILLITGPCSIHDVDAGLEYAKLLTEFSKSIKNFYIVMRVYFEKPRTTVGWKGLINDPDLNNTFNMDKGLRKARTFLNDVTSLGMPTATEFLDPFTPQYLADFVSWGAIGARTTESQTHRQMASGLSMPVGFKNGTGGSIQIAVDAMGAAQGEHAFLGINEDGQSSIIHTTGTVSYTHLTLPTILLV
;
A
#
# COMPACT_ATOMS: atom_id res chain seq x y z
N MET A 1 3.58 -44.35 8.11
CA MET A 1 3.86 -43.11 8.84
C MET A 1 2.74 -42.11 8.46
N GLU A 2 2.05 -41.55 9.42
CA GLU A 2 1.08 -40.50 9.15
C GLU A 2 1.79 -39.27 8.54
N ASN A 3 1.18 -38.67 7.54
CA ASN A 3 1.70 -37.42 6.98
C ASN A 3 1.57 -36.31 8.01
N ILE A 4 2.71 -35.72 8.41
CA ILE A 4 2.76 -34.63 9.43
C ILE A 4 2.94 -33.24 8.80
N ARG A 5 3.04 -33.15 7.47
CA ARG A 5 3.17 -31.88 6.72
C ARG A 5 1.87 -31.60 5.96
N ASP A 6 1.53 -30.34 5.93
CA ASP A 6 0.43 -29.80 5.11
C ASP A 6 -0.95 -30.43 5.38
N ILE A 7 -1.16 -30.99 6.56
CA ILE A 7 -2.39 -31.70 6.93
C ILE A 7 -3.65 -30.79 6.90
N ASN A 8 -3.46 -29.49 6.98
CA ASN A 8 -4.53 -28.49 6.89
C ASN A 8 -4.45 -27.64 5.61
N ILE A 9 -3.56 -27.96 4.69
CA ILE A 9 -3.44 -27.30 3.37
C ILE A 9 -4.24 -28.14 2.37
N LYS A 10 -5.18 -27.47 1.69
CA LYS A 10 -6.02 -28.11 0.67
C LYS A 10 -5.27 -28.29 -0.65
N ASP A 11 -4.66 -27.22 -1.13
CA ASP A 11 -3.91 -27.17 -2.37
C ASP A 11 -2.97 -25.95 -2.41
N TYR A 12 -2.13 -25.89 -3.43
CA TYR A 12 -1.26 -24.77 -3.76
C TYR A 12 -1.55 -24.33 -5.19
N SER A 13 -1.80 -23.04 -5.38
CA SER A 13 -1.93 -22.43 -6.69
C SER A 13 -0.79 -21.41 -6.88
N PRO A 14 0.04 -21.56 -7.92
CA PRO A 14 1.08 -20.60 -8.21
C PRO A 14 0.45 -19.26 -8.60
N ILE A 15 1.11 -18.16 -8.21
CA ILE A 15 0.76 -16.80 -8.63
C ILE A 15 1.73 -16.34 -9.73
N THR A 16 1.23 -15.56 -10.68
CA THR A 16 2.07 -14.97 -11.73
C THR A 16 3.16 -14.09 -11.13
N PRO A 17 4.43 -14.20 -11.55
CA PRO A 17 5.53 -13.37 -11.03
C PRO A 17 5.32 -11.87 -11.23
N PRO A 18 5.85 -11.01 -10.33
CA PRO A 18 5.76 -9.55 -10.44
C PRO A 18 6.22 -9.00 -11.78
N LYS A 19 7.34 -9.51 -12.32
CA LYS A 19 7.90 -9.09 -13.60
C LYS A 19 6.90 -9.20 -14.76
N VAL A 20 6.11 -10.28 -14.79
CA VAL A 20 5.09 -10.47 -15.84
C VAL A 20 4.01 -9.38 -15.74
N PHE A 21 3.60 -9.01 -14.53
CA PHE A 21 2.65 -7.90 -14.33
C PHE A 21 3.24 -6.55 -14.74
N ILE A 22 4.52 -6.32 -14.46
CA ILE A 22 5.22 -5.10 -14.85
C ILE A 22 5.31 -5.00 -16.38
N ASP A 23 5.62 -6.11 -17.05
CA ASP A 23 5.72 -6.16 -18.51
C ASP A 23 4.33 -6.00 -19.19
N GLU A 24 3.27 -6.57 -18.62
CA GLU A 24 1.91 -6.47 -19.16
C GLU A 24 1.25 -5.11 -18.92
N ILE A 25 1.53 -4.49 -17.78
CA ILE A 25 0.98 -3.19 -17.37
C ILE A 25 2.14 -2.29 -16.95
N PRO A 26 2.96 -1.83 -17.89
CA PRO A 26 4.10 -0.98 -17.60
C PRO A 26 3.64 0.40 -17.12
N ILE A 27 4.44 1.01 -16.23
CA ILE A 27 4.23 2.39 -15.85
C ILE A 27 4.55 3.31 -17.02
N SER A 28 3.69 4.28 -17.30
CA SER A 28 3.96 5.30 -18.31
C SER A 28 4.94 6.35 -17.78
N GLU A 29 5.69 6.99 -18.67
CA GLU A 29 6.59 8.11 -18.30
C GLU A 29 5.86 9.20 -17.50
N LYS A 30 4.63 9.52 -17.89
CA LYS A 30 3.78 10.46 -17.15
C LYS A 30 3.49 9.99 -15.73
N SER A 31 3.10 8.74 -15.56
CA SER A 31 2.81 8.16 -14.24
C SER A 31 4.08 8.07 -13.37
N GLU A 32 5.20 7.70 -13.97
CA GLU A 32 6.51 7.64 -13.29
C GLU A 32 6.92 9.02 -12.75
N ASN A 33 6.78 10.07 -13.57
CA ASN A 33 7.04 11.45 -13.15
C ASN A 33 6.11 11.88 -11.99
N ILE A 34 4.81 11.58 -12.08
CA ILE A 34 3.86 11.87 -11.00
C ILE A 34 4.27 11.18 -9.70
N VAL A 35 4.63 9.91 -9.74
CA VAL A 35 5.03 9.15 -8.55
C VAL A 35 6.34 9.69 -7.98
N SER A 36 7.34 9.91 -8.82
CA SER A 36 8.66 10.42 -8.42
C SER A 36 8.56 11.80 -7.77
N ASP A 37 7.89 12.75 -8.44
CA ASP A 37 7.70 14.10 -7.94
C ASP A 37 6.90 14.10 -6.64
N SER A 38 5.85 13.27 -6.57
CA SER A 38 5.02 13.14 -5.37
C SER A 38 5.78 12.61 -4.17
N ARG A 39 6.64 11.61 -4.35
CA ARG A 39 7.50 11.09 -3.27
C ARG A 39 8.41 12.19 -2.72
N LYS A 40 8.99 13.01 -3.60
CA LYS A 40 9.82 14.15 -3.20
C LYS A 40 9.01 15.21 -2.46
N ILE A 41 7.87 15.63 -3.02
CA ILE A 41 6.98 16.63 -2.39
C ILE A 41 6.52 16.15 -1.02
N ILE A 42 6.09 14.90 -0.89
CA ILE A 42 5.65 14.33 0.39
C ILE A 42 6.81 14.35 1.40
N SER A 43 8.01 13.97 0.98
CA SER A 43 9.19 14.04 1.82
C SER A 43 9.50 15.48 2.26
N ASP A 44 9.41 16.46 1.36
CA ASP A 44 9.65 17.87 1.68
C ASP A 44 8.60 18.43 2.66
N ILE A 45 7.33 18.06 2.50
CA ILE A 45 6.26 18.44 3.45
C ILE A 45 6.56 17.89 4.85
N VAL A 46 6.89 16.61 4.95
CA VAL A 46 7.10 15.96 6.25
C VAL A 46 8.36 16.48 6.95
N HIS A 47 9.36 16.91 6.19
CA HIS A 47 10.56 17.56 6.73
C HIS A 47 10.40 19.08 6.97
N GLY A 48 9.22 19.64 6.73
CA GLY A 48 8.95 21.06 6.93
C GLY A 48 9.61 22.00 5.90
N LYS A 49 10.03 21.45 4.75
CA LYS A 49 10.57 22.23 3.62
C LYS A 49 9.48 22.78 2.71
N ASP A 50 8.32 22.15 2.71
CA ASP A 50 7.11 22.56 2.02
C ASP A 50 6.01 22.82 3.07
N ASN A 51 5.41 23.97 3.06
CA ASN A 51 4.42 24.41 4.07
C ASN A 51 3.01 23.89 3.80
N ARG A 52 2.79 23.13 2.72
CA ARG A 52 1.48 22.54 2.44
C ARG A 52 1.18 21.44 3.46
N ILE A 53 -0.10 21.16 3.63
CA ILE A 53 -0.56 20.06 4.46
C ILE A 53 -0.72 18.82 3.57
N LEU A 54 -0.09 17.69 3.93
CA LEU A 54 -0.31 16.42 3.27
C LEU A 54 -1.70 15.89 3.65
N LEU A 55 -2.58 15.74 2.67
CA LEU A 55 -3.91 15.19 2.85
C LEU A 55 -4.06 13.87 2.08
N ILE A 56 -4.13 12.75 2.82
CA ILE A 56 -4.39 11.44 2.25
C ILE A 56 -5.88 11.14 2.42
N THR A 57 -6.64 11.20 1.33
CA THR A 57 -8.10 11.07 1.35
C THR A 57 -8.59 10.16 0.24
N GLY A 58 -9.73 9.51 0.46
CA GLY A 58 -10.34 8.60 -0.52
C GLY A 58 -11.23 7.55 0.11
N PRO A 59 -11.73 6.61 -0.69
CA PRO A 59 -12.58 5.52 -0.22
C PRO A 59 -11.89 4.68 0.87
N CYS A 60 -12.67 4.06 1.73
CA CYS A 60 -12.14 3.14 2.74
C CYS A 60 -11.38 1.96 2.11
N SER A 61 -11.84 1.49 0.97
CA SER A 61 -11.17 0.52 0.07
C SER A 61 -11.73 0.64 -1.33
N ILE A 62 -10.93 0.25 -2.31
CA ILE A 62 -11.38 0.08 -3.68
C ILE A 62 -12.00 -1.31 -3.79
N HIS A 63 -13.31 -1.38 -3.94
CA HIS A 63 -14.06 -2.61 -4.19
C HIS A 63 -14.76 -2.57 -5.55
N ASP A 64 -15.08 -1.37 -6.00
CA ASP A 64 -15.62 -1.05 -7.31
C ASP A 64 -14.61 -0.12 -8.02
N VAL A 65 -14.04 -0.62 -9.09
CA VAL A 65 -12.99 0.07 -9.86
C VAL A 65 -13.55 1.30 -10.57
N ASP A 66 -14.76 1.19 -11.14
CA ASP A 66 -15.38 2.27 -11.91
C ASP A 66 -15.76 3.44 -11.01
N ALA A 67 -16.39 3.16 -9.88
CA ALA A 67 -16.68 4.17 -8.85
C ALA A 67 -15.39 4.79 -8.28
N GLY A 68 -14.33 3.99 -8.11
CA GLY A 68 -13.02 4.47 -7.70
C GLY A 68 -12.39 5.42 -8.70
N LEU A 69 -12.50 5.15 -10.00
CA LEU A 69 -11.99 6.01 -11.06
C LEU A 69 -12.82 7.31 -11.22
N GLU A 70 -14.12 7.25 -11.05
CA GLU A 70 -14.96 8.45 -10.99
C GLU A 70 -14.52 9.35 -9.83
N TYR A 71 -14.34 8.77 -8.64
CA TYR A 71 -13.82 9.51 -7.49
C TYR A 71 -12.45 10.12 -7.78
N ALA A 72 -11.53 9.38 -8.41
CA ALA A 72 -10.21 9.88 -8.78
C ALA A 72 -10.27 11.09 -9.72
N LYS A 73 -11.15 11.07 -10.71
CA LYS A 73 -11.38 12.20 -11.64
C LYS A 73 -11.86 13.45 -10.88
N LEU A 74 -12.87 13.29 -10.03
CA LEU A 74 -13.41 14.39 -9.23
C LEU A 74 -12.35 14.95 -8.26
N LEU A 75 -11.60 14.08 -7.59
CA LEU A 75 -10.55 14.48 -6.67
C LEU A 75 -9.40 15.20 -7.38
N THR A 76 -9.02 14.74 -8.58
CA THR A 76 -8.00 15.37 -9.40
C THR A 76 -8.41 16.78 -9.79
N GLU A 77 -9.67 16.96 -10.22
CA GLU A 77 -10.17 18.29 -10.56
C GLU A 77 -10.24 19.21 -9.34
N PHE A 78 -10.76 18.70 -8.23
CA PHE A 78 -10.83 19.43 -6.97
C PHE A 78 -9.44 19.87 -6.46
N SER A 79 -8.44 19.01 -6.57
CA SER A 79 -7.07 19.29 -6.11
C SER A 79 -6.44 20.52 -6.77
N LYS A 80 -6.81 20.85 -8.01
CA LYS A 80 -6.31 22.01 -8.76
C LYS A 80 -6.72 23.34 -8.12
N SER A 81 -7.85 23.37 -7.43
CA SER A 81 -8.38 24.55 -6.76
C SER A 81 -7.77 24.83 -5.37
N ILE A 82 -7.09 23.84 -4.78
CA ILE A 82 -6.61 23.91 -3.40
C ILE A 82 -5.08 23.97 -3.36
N LYS A 83 -4.55 25.14 -2.96
CA LYS A 83 -3.09 25.37 -2.96
C LYS A 83 -2.39 25.02 -1.65
N ASN A 84 -3.11 25.04 -0.52
CA ASN A 84 -2.53 24.83 0.81
C ASN A 84 -2.41 23.35 1.20
N PHE A 85 -2.94 22.46 0.36
CA PHE A 85 -2.87 21.01 0.57
C PHE A 85 -2.16 20.33 -0.58
N TYR A 86 -1.40 19.32 -0.26
CA TYR A 86 -0.97 18.33 -1.22
C TYR A 86 -1.84 17.08 -1.06
N ILE A 87 -2.68 16.83 -2.05
CA ILE A 87 -3.69 15.76 -2.00
C ILE A 87 -3.13 14.50 -2.62
N VAL A 88 -3.21 13.39 -1.88
CA VAL A 88 -2.85 12.05 -2.31
C VAL A 88 -4.07 11.16 -2.17
N MET A 89 -4.45 10.46 -3.23
CA MET A 89 -5.62 9.58 -3.19
C MET A 89 -5.33 8.30 -2.43
N ARG A 90 -6.15 8.00 -1.45
CA ARG A 90 -6.15 6.73 -0.74
C ARG A 90 -6.73 5.63 -1.62
N VAL A 91 -5.94 4.61 -1.93
CA VAL A 91 -6.30 3.47 -2.78
C VAL A 91 -5.96 2.16 -2.09
N TYR A 92 -6.76 1.75 -1.13
CA TYR A 92 -6.50 0.54 -0.33
C TYR A 92 -7.19 -0.66 -0.97
N PHE A 93 -6.41 -1.68 -1.29
CA PHE A 93 -6.85 -2.91 -1.95
C PHE A 93 -6.94 -4.09 -1.00
N GLU A 94 -6.30 -4.01 0.15
CA GLU A 94 -6.24 -5.06 1.16
C GLU A 94 -6.95 -4.59 2.44
N LYS A 95 -7.58 -5.52 3.14
CA LYS A 95 -8.33 -5.23 4.37
C LYS A 95 -7.93 -6.17 5.49
N PRO A 96 -7.28 -5.65 6.55
CA PRO A 96 -7.00 -6.44 7.73
C PRO A 96 -8.33 -6.79 8.42
N ARG A 97 -8.62 -8.07 8.57
CA ARG A 97 -9.81 -8.55 9.27
C ARG A 97 -9.43 -9.24 10.57
N THR A 98 -10.07 -8.84 11.65
CA THR A 98 -9.90 -9.47 12.96
C THR A 98 -10.66 -10.79 13.02
N THR A 99 -11.74 -10.90 12.23
CA THR A 99 -12.58 -12.10 12.10
C THR A 99 -12.75 -12.44 10.62
N VAL A 100 -13.79 -13.18 10.24
CA VAL A 100 -14.13 -13.45 8.84
C VAL A 100 -14.66 -12.19 8.15
N GLY A 101 -14.50 -12.14 6.83
CA GLY A 101 -14.98 -11.03 5.99
C GLY A 101 -14.13 -10.85 4.75
N TRP A 102 -14.62 -10.07 3.79
CA TRP A 102 -13.91 -9.76 2.56
C TRP A 102 -12.56 -9.10 2.86
N LYS A 103 -11.49 -9.68 2.33
CA LYS A 103 -10.10 -9.27 2.60
C LYS A 103 -9.55 -8.20 1.65
N GLY A 104 -10.36 -7.74 0.70
CA GLY A 104 -9.97 -6.70 -0.25
C GLY A 104 -9.96 -7.16 -1.70
N LEU A 105 -9.78 -6.19 -2.61
CA LEU A 105 -9.83 -6.41 -4.06
C LEU A 105 -8.77 -7.41 -4.53
N ILE A 106 -7.57 -7.37 -3.95
CA ILE A 106 -6.50 -8.31 -4.33
C ILE A 106 -6.88 -9.73 -3.95
N ASN A 107 -7.39 -9.94 -2.74
CA ASN A 107 -7.64 -11.28 -2.22
C ASN A 107 -8.90 -11.93 -2.81
N ASP A 108 -9.97 -11.15 -3.08
CA ASP A 108 -11.23 -11.65 -3.61
C ASP A 108 -11.89 -10.58 -4.49
N PRO A 109 -11.40 -10.45 -5.75
CA PRO A 109 -11.80 -9.37 -6.66
C PRO A 109 -13.24 -9.44 -7.16
N ASP A 110 -13.88 -10.60 -7.04
CA ASP A 110 -15.23 -10.87 -7.54
C ASP A 110 -16.27 -11.02 -6.39
N LEU A 111 -15.83 -10.85 -5.12
CA LEU A 111 -16.69 -10.93 -3.93
C LEU A 111 -17.46 -12.26 -3.81
N ASN A 112 -16.87 -13.35 -4.31
CA ASN A 112 -17.51 -14.67 -4.42
C ASN A 112 -16.70 -15.81 -3.78
N ASN A 113 -15.63 -15.46 -3.02
CA ASN A 113 -14.73 -16.40 -2.35
C ASN A 113 -13.99 -17.35 -3.29
N THR A 114 -13.79 -16.98 -4.55
CA THR A 114 -12.91 -17.73 -5.48
C THR A 114 -11.43 -17.44 -5.22
N PHE A 115 -11.12 -16.33 -4.52
CA PHE A 115 -9.77 -15.93 -4.15
C PHE A 115 -8.79 -15.86 -5.35
N ASN A 116 -9.28 -15.37 -6.50
CA ASN A 116 -8.46 -15.17 -7.69
C ASN A 116 -7.53 -13.98 -7.52
N MET A 117 -6.45 -14.17 -6.76
CA MET A 117 -5.50 -13.12 -6.41
C MET A 117 -4.76 -12.57 -7.63
N ASP A 118 -4.49 -13.40 -8.63
CA ASP A 118 -3.91 -12.98 -9.92
C ASP A 118 -4.77 -11.90 -10.59
N LYS A 119 -6.07 -12.15 -10.68
CA LYS A 119 -7.04 -11.17 -11.20
C LYS A 119 -7.10 -9.92 -10.32
N GLY A 120 -7.04 -10.11 -9.00
CA GLY A 120 -7.06 -9.02 -8.03
C GLY A 120 -5.87 -8.08 -8.18
N LEU A 121 -4.66 -8.63 -8.31
CA LEU A 121 -3.43 -7.86 -8.54
C LEU A 121 -3.46 -7.11 -9.88
N ARG A 122 -3.95 -7.75 -10.96
CA ARG A 122 -4.12 -7.07 -12.27
C ARG A 122 -5.07 -5.89 -12.15
N LYS A 123 -6.24 -6.08 -11.53
CA LYS A 123 -7.20 -4.99 -11.29
C LYS A 123 -6.59 -3.85 -10.47
N ALA A 124 -5.85 -4.18 -9.40
CA ALA A 124 -5.21 -3.18 -8.55
C ALA A 124 -4.14 -2.39 -9.32
N ARG A 125 -3.26 -3.07 -10.07
CA ARG A 125 -2.21 -2.44 -10.87
C ARG A 125 -2.78 -1.57 -11.99
N THR A 126 -3.78 -2.06 -12.72
CA THR A 126 -4.49 -1.28 -13.76
C THR A 126 -5.12 -0.03 -13.16
N PHE A 127 -5.82 -0.17 -12.04
CA PHE A 127 -6.43 0.96 -11.34
C PHE A 127 -5.40 2.03 -10.93
N LEU A 128 -4.25 1.61 -10.40
CA LEU A 128 -3.16 2.53 -10.04
C LEU A 128 -2.61 3.27 -11.26
N ASN A 129 -2.43 2.55 -12.38
CA ASN A 129 -1.99 3.14 -13.65
C ASN A 129 -3.00 4.19 -14.16
N ASP A 130 -4.29 3.88 -14.11
CA ASP A 130 -5.33 4.80 -14.54
C ASP A 130 -5.36 6.06 -13.65
N VAL A 131 -5.30 5.90 -12.32
CA VAL A 131 -5.31 7.03 -11.37
C VAL A 131 -4.07 7.91 -11.55
N THR A 132 -2.89 7.33 -11.65
CA THR A 132 -1.64 8.10 -11.85
C THR A 132 -1.60 8.77 -13.21
N SER A 133 -2.18 8.15 -14.26
CA SER A 133 -2.34 8.76 -15.60
C SER A 133 -3.25 10.00 -15.59
N LEU A 134 -4.19 10.12 -14.64
CA LEU A 134 -4.95 11.35 -14.40
C LEU A 134 -4.10 12.47 -13.77
N GLY A 135 -2.92 12.15 -13.25
CA GLY A 135 -2.05 13.08 -12.51
C GLY A 135 -2.29 13.06 -10.99
N MET A 136 -3.01 12.05 -10.48
CA MET A 136 -3.30 11.91 -9.05
C MET A 136 -2.30 10.95 -8.39
N PRO A 137 -1.49 11.42 -7.41
CA PRO A 137 -0.63 10.53 -6.63
C PRO A 137 -1.46 9.61 -5.74
N THR A 138 -0.93 8.42 -5.46
CA THR A 138 -1.64 7.37 -4.73
C THR A 138 -0.99 7.00 -3.42
N ALA A 139 -1.81 6.61 -2.45
CA ALA A 139 -1.39 6.06 -1.16
C ALA A 139 -2.08 4.73 -0.90
N THR A 140 -1.32 3.70 -0.53
CA THR A 140 -1.90 2.38 -0.17
C THR A 140 -1.38 1.87 1.16
N GLU A 141 -2.13 0.96 1.78
CA GLU A 141 -1.69 0.18 2.93
C GLU A 141 -1.15 -1.16 2.44
N PHE A 142 0.08 -1.48 2.78
CA PHE A 142 0.66 -2.78 2.49
C PHE A 142 0.42 -3.73 3.67
N LEU A 143 -0.31 -4.82 3.43
CA LEU A 143 -0.57 -5.87 4.39
C LEU A 143 0.23 -7.13 4.09
N ASP A 144 0.15 -7.62 2.87
CA ASP A 144 0.92 -8.76 2.43
C ASP A 144 2.35 -8.29 2.05
N PRO A 145 3.40 -8.93 2.57
CA PRO A 145 4.78 -8.52 2.30
C PRO A 145 5.22 -8.73 0.84
N PHE A 146 4.44 -9.43 0.03
CA PHE A 146 4.72 -9.65 -1.39
C PHE A 146 4.07 -8.59 -2.29
N THR A 147 2.97 -7.99 -1.85
CA THR A 147 2.21 -6.98 -2.62
C THR A 147 3.06 -5.80 -3.10
N PRO A 148 4.07 -5.30 -2.35
CA PRO A 148 4.92 -4.22 -2.85
C PRO A 148 5.64 -4.53 -4.16
N GLN A 149 6.05 -5.77 -4.41
CA GLN A 149 6.72 -6.15 -5.65
C GLN A 149 5.84 -5.99 -6.89
N TYR A 150 4.52 -6.00 -6.73
CA TYR A 150 3.55 -5.86 -7.81
C TYR A 150 3.09 -4.43 -8.05
N LEU A 151 3.13 -3.57 -7.02
CA LEU A 151 2.38 -2.30 -7.03
C LEU A 151 3.20 -1.06 -6.63
N ALA A 152 4.38 -1.23 -6.01
CA ALA A 152 5.10 -0.13 -5.37
C ALA A 152 5.53 0.96 -6.33
N ASP A 153 5.78 0.64 -7.61
CA ASP A 153 6.15 1.59 -8.65
C ASP A 153 5.08 2.67 -8.93
N PHE A 154 3.81 2.38 -8.63
CA PHE A 154 2.70 3.35 -8.76
C PHE A 154 2.36 4.09 -7.46
N VAL A 155 3.02 3.78 -6.34
CA VAL A 155 2.63 4.29 -5.02
C VAL A 155 3.54 5.41 -4.56
N SER A 156 2.95 6.54 -4.16
CA SER A 156 3.66 7.72 -3.67
C SER A 156 3.79 7.75 -2.15
N TRP A 157 2.89 7.08 -1.41
CA TRP A 157 2.90 6.96 0.05
C TRP A 157 2.47 5.57 0.49
N GLY A 158 3.31 4.91 1.27
CA GLY A 158 2.99 3.63 1.92
C GLY A 158 2.43 3.84 3.33
N ALA A 159 1.40 3.08 3.70
CA ALA A 159 0.89 3.08 5.08
C ALA A 159 1.04 1.70 5.70
N ILE A 160 1.44 1.67 6.98
CA ILE A 160 1.37 0.48 7.84
C ILE A 160 0.24 0.70 8.84
N GLY A 161 -0.75 -0.18 8.82
CA GLY A 161 -1.98 -0.03 9.59
C GLY A 161 -1.79 -0.24 11.08
N ALA A 162 -2.77 0.21 11.88
CA ALA A 162 -2.72 0.10 13.33
C ALA A 162 -2.58 -1.34 13.84
N ARG A 163 -3.10 -2.33 13.11
CA ARG A 163 -3.00 -3.76 13.47
C ARG A 163 -1.64 -4.38 13.12
N THR A 164 -0.88 -3.76 12.24
CA THR A 164 0.39 -4.26 11.71
C THR A 164 1.59 -3.44 12.16
N THR A 165 1.39 -2.27 12.78
CA THR A 165 2.47 -1.41 13.30
C THR A 165 3.35 -2.12 14.34
N GLU A 166 2.80 -3.07 15.11
CA GLU A 166 3.55 -3.88 16.08
C GLU A 166 4.30 -5.05 15.44
N SER A 167 3.93 -5.42 14.21
CA SER A 167 4.49 -6.60 13.53
C SER A 167 5.92 -6.35 13.06
N GLN A 168 6.84 -7.22 13.48
CA GLN A 168 8.23 -7.19 13.02
C GLN A 168 8.32 -7.31 11.49
N THR A 169 7.58 -8.23 10.89
CA THR A 169 7.57 -8.44 9.43
C THR A 169 7.20 -7.18 8.68
N HIS A 170 6.18 -6.43 9.15
CA HIS A 170 5.75 -5.19 8.50
C HIS A 170 6.76 -4.05 8.68
N ARG A 171 7.45 -3.98 9.82
CA ARG A 171 8.53 -3.00 10.05
C ARG A 171 9.72 -3.29 9.14
N GLN A 172 10.09 -4.56 8.97
CA GLN A 172 11.14 -5.00 8.06
C GLN A 172 10.75 -4.75 6.60
N MET A 173 9.53 -5.10 6.18
CA MET A 173 9.03 -4.78 4.85
C MET A 173 9.08 -3.27 4.59
N ALA A 174 8.61 -2.46 5.54
CA ALA A 174 8.60 -1.01 5.42
C ALA A 174 10.01 -0.43 5.19
N SER A 175 11.05 -1.01 5.81
CA SER A 175 12.44 -0.57 5.63
C SER A 175 12.95 -0.68 4.20
N GLY A 176 12.32 -1.49 3.36
CA GLY A 176 12.66 -1.68 1.94
C GLY A 176 11.77 -0.93 0.95
N LEU A 177 10.75 -0.21 1.41
CA LEU A 177 9.84 0.51 0.53
C LEU A 177 10.50 1.78 -0.05
N SER A 178 10.30 2.01 -1.34
CA SER A 178 10.91 3.12 -2.09
C SER A 178 10.16 4.44 -1.97
N MET A 179 9.13 4.52 -1.13
CA MET A 179 8.33 5.73 -0.88
C MET A 179 8.35 6.08 0.62
N PRO A 180 7.99 7.32 0.99
CA PRO A 180 7.71 7.66 2.39
C PRO A 180 6.64 6.76 2.98
N VAL A 181 6.86 6.28 4.21
CA VAL A 181 5.97 5.34 4.89
C VAL A 181 5.40 5.95 6.16
N GLY A 182 4.09 5.89 6.32
CA GLY A 182 3.40 6.31 7.53
C GLY A 182 2.96 5.13 8.39
N PHE A 183 3.44 5.08 9.64
CA PHE A 183 2.97 4.13 10.64
C PHE A 183 1.78 4.71 11.41
N LYS A 184 0.68 3.98 11.43
CA LYS A 184 -0.49 4.38 12.22
C LYS A 184 -0.26 4.07 13.69
N ASN A 185 -0.82 4.91 14.57
CA ASN A 185 -0.90 4.63 15.99
C ASN A 185 -1.58 3.27 16.25
N GLY A 186 -1.24 2.62 17.35
CA GLY A 186 -1.83 1.34 17.74
C GLY A 186 -3.35 1.39 17.88
N THR A 187 -4.01 0.25 17.83
CA THR A 187 -5.48 0.13 17.96
C THR A 187 -6.02 0.68 19.27
N GLY A 188 -5.20 0.67 20.34
CA GLY A 188 -5.49 1.30 21.63
C GLY A 188 -5.16 2.78 21.70
N GLY A 189 -4.75 3.42 20.58
CA GLY A 189 -4.43 4.85 20.53
C GLY A 189 -2.96 5.19 20.88
N SER A 190 -2.12 4.21 21.18
CA SER A 190 -0.71 4.43 21.51
C SER A 190 0.06 4.98 20.31
N ILE A 191 0.62 6.18 20.46
CA ILE A 191 1.53 6.80 19.50
C ILE A 191 2.93 6.22 19.61
N GLN A 192 3.37 5.81 20.82
CA GLN A 192 4.70 5.29 21.06
C GLN A 192 5.02 4.09 20.16
N ILE A 193 4.05 3.20 19.94
CA ILE A 193 4.19 2.03 19.04
C ILE A 193 4.55 2.45 17.61
N ALA A 194 3.96 3.55 17.12
CA ALA A 194 4.27 4.07 15.79
C ALA A 194 5.68 4.70 15.75
N VAL A 195 6.08 5.41 16.81
CA VAL A 195 7.44 5.97 16.94
C VAL A 195 8.47 4.85 16.95
N ASP A 196 8.25 3.80 17.74
CA ASP A 196 9.14 2.63 17.79
C ASP A 196 9.22 1.92 16.41
N ALA A 197 8.09 1.82 15.70
CA ALA A 197 8.05 1.24 14.37
C ALA A 197 8.83 2.08 13.34
N MET A 198 8.75 3.41 13.43
CA MET A 198 9.55 4.32 12.60
C MET A 198 11.04 4.11 12.84
N GLY A 199 11.47 4.08 14.10
CA GLY A 199 12.86 3.83 14.47
C GLY A 199 13.35 2.48 13.95
N ALA A 200 12.53 1.43 14.05
CA ALA A 200 12.87 0.13 13.50
C ALA A 200 13.02 0.17 11.97
N ALA A 201 12.07 0.78 11.24
CA ALA A 201 12.09 0.80 9.77
C ALA A 201 13.19 1.70 9.17
N GLN A 202 13.81 2.56 9.95
CA GLN A 202 14.97 3.35 9.51
C GLN A 202 16.27 2.53 9.48
N GLY A 203 16.32 1.41 10.15
CA GLY A 203 17.48 0.50 10.18
C GLY A 203 17.53 -0.44 8.98
N GLU A 204 18.70 -1.04 8.79
CA GLU A 204 18.91 -2.12 7.83
C GLU A 204 18.27 -3.41 8.35
N HIS A 205 17.64 -4.16 7.46
CA HIS A 205 17.00 -5.44 7.78
C HIS A 205 17.26 -6.50 6.71
N ALA A 206 16.99 -7.75 7.09
CA ALA A 206 16.88 -8.86 6.16
C ALA A 206 15.64 -9.68 6.51
N PHE A 207 14.79 -9.99 5.52
CA PHE A 207 13.57 -10.75 5.73
C PHE A 207 13.26 -11.64 4.52
N LEU A 208 12.36 -12.61 4.73
CA LEU A 208 11.90 -13.49 3.65
C LEU A 208 10.85 -12.78 2.81
N GLY A 209 11.07 -12.75 1.51
CA GLY A 209 10.17 -12.16 0.53
C GLY A 209 10.27 -12.85 -0.81
N ILE A 210 9.83 -12.19 -1.86
CA ILE A 210 9.99 -12.62 -3.25
C ILE A 210 10.77 -11.57 -4.04
N ASN A 211 11.53 -12.02 -5.04
CA ASN A 211 12.11 -11.13 -6.05
C ASN A 211 11.09 -10.89 -7.20
N GLU A 212 11.48 -10.11 -8.19
CA GLU A 212 10.63 -9.80 -9.35
C GLU A 212 10.29 -11.03 -10.23
N ASP A 213 11.10 -12.07 -10.17
CA ASP A 213 10.80 -13.36 -10.84
C ASP A 213 9.87 -14.27 -10.02
N GLY A 214 9.34 -13.80 -8.87
CA GLY A 214 8.45 -14.54 -7.98
C GLY A 214 9.17 -15.60 -7.14
N GLN A 215 10.49 -15.62 -7.12
CA GLN A 215 11.26 -16.59 -6.35
C GLN A 215 11.41 -16.16 -4.90
N SER A 216 11.24 -17.10 -3.98
CA SER A 216 11.52 -16.86 -2.55
C SER A 216 12.95 -16.40 -2.36
N SER A 217 13.12 -15.27 -1.70
CA SER A 217 14.41 -14.58 -1.58
C SER A 217 14.58 -13.98 -0.19
N ILE A 218 15.84 -13.81 0.23
CA ILE A 218 16.17 -12.96 1.36
C ILE A 218 16.28 -11.53 0.82
N ILE A 219 15.42 -10.65 1.30
CA ILE A 219 15.42 -9.24 0.93
C ILE A 219 16.27 -8.48 1.94
N HIS A 220 17.34 -7.85 1.48
CA HIS A 220 18.19 -6.96 2.27
C HIS A 220 17.79 -5.51 2.02
N THR A 221 17.59 -4.74 3.07
CA THR A 221 17.13 -3.35 3.01
C THR A 221 18.15 -2.40 3.62
N THR A 222 18.10 -1.14 3.21
CA THR A 222 18.98 -0.07 3.69
C THR A 222 18.29 0.86 4.70
N GLY A 223 17.03 0.59 5.01
CA GLY A 223 16.19 1.48 5.79
C GLY A 223 15.41 2.48 4.92
N THR A 224 14.27 2.91 5.39
CA THR A 224 13.41 3.89 4.71
C THR A 224 13.17 5.12 5.57
N VAL A 225 12.79 6.22 4.92
CA VAL A 225 12.27 7.41 5.60
C VAL A 225 10.84 7.14 6.01
N SER A 226 10.60 7.08 7.33
CA SER A 226 9.29 6.74 7.89
C SER A 226 8.78 7.82 8.85
N TYR A 227 7.45 7.92 8.95
CA TYR A 227 6.76 8.99 9.67
C TYR A 227 5.58 8.45 10.47
N THR A 228 5.20 9.16 11.56
CA THR A 228 3.98 8.88 12.29
C THR A 228 2.77 9.39 11.50
N HIS A 229 1.83 8.49 11.21
CA HIS A 229 0.54 8.83 10.59
C HIS A 229 -0.56 8.78 11.64
N LEU A 230 -0.99 9.95 12.11
CA LEU A 230 -2.13 10.03 13.01
C LEU A 230 -3.42 9.78 12.23
N THR A 231 -4.09 8.68 12.52
CA THR A 231 -5.48 8.50 12.12
C THR A 231 -6.36 9.12 13.18
N LEU A 232 -7.13 10.13 12.82
CA LEU A 232 -8.25 10.57 13.65
C LEU A 232 -9.19 9.38 13.88
N PRO A 233 -9.66 9.15 15.12
CA PRO A 233 -10.66 8.13 15.35
C PRO A 233 -11.86 8.45 14.45
N THR A 234 -12.29 7.47 13.66
CA THR A 234 -13.54 7.59 12.91
C THR A 234 -14.65 7.56 13.95
N ILE A 235 -15.13 8.70 14.36
CA ILE A 235 -16.37 8.79 15.12
C ILE A 235 -17.46 8.44 14.12
N LEU A 236 -17.92 7.20 14.15
CA LEU A 236 -19.19 6.82 13.57
C LEU A 236 -20.26 7.53 14.38
N LEU A 237 -20.69 8.70 13.90
CA LEU A 237 -21.99 9.23 14.28
C LEU A 237 -23.02 8.33 13.59
N VAL A 238 -23.65 7.46 14.37
CA VAL A 238 -24.84 6.71 14.01
C VAL A 238 -26.03 7.66 14.01
#